data_81edf13e90279db8229a84040fee575c
#
_entry.id   81edf13e90279db8229a84040fee575c
#
_cell.length_a   1.000
_cell.length_b   1.000
_cell.length_c   1.000
_cell.angle_alpha   90.00
_cell.angle_beta   90.00
_cell.angle_gamma   90.00
#
_symmetry.space_group_name_H-M   'P 1'
#
loop_
_entity.id
_entity.type
_entity.pdbx_description
1 polymer ?
#
loop_
_entity_poly.entity_id
_entity_poly.type
_entity_poly.pdbx_seq_one_letter_code
_entity_poly.pdbx_strand_id
1 'polypeptide(L)'
;VKDTRRLAERIRKLAGSEASSPEGRELPPGPDGSPLAAILREVDETILPRSLVFRRGEGRLVVSAANRRLLMVDTAEGPDAAAATDIVGRPLTQPDVALLGRLRDALVSALPGNDPIRVRPAPASGAAGDFAAGTTAVALASAWGIDLATATGNDPADAVEDFLGTAPSLSRAWLRLDAGMVTETGGDQALTARLRDFADSADMAELDMLPDANRSRFIAIGRAPGDGDCLIFVSDKAEAALLLIPAESLDSARTSWRKAVG
;
A
#
# COMPACT_ATOMS: atom_id res chain seq x y z
N VAL A 1 19.72 9.31 23.73
CA VAL A 1 20.19 10.04 22.53
C VAL A 1 20.89 9.14 21.50
N LYS A 2 21.64 8.06 21.92
CA LYS A 2 22.29 7.14 20.97
C LYS A 2 21.31 6.21 20.24
N ASP A 3 20.20 5.83 20.87
CA ASP A 3 19.22 4.88 20.30
C ASP A 3 18.35 5.52 19.22
N THR A 4 17.99 6.79 19.39
CA THR A 4 17.19 7.53 18.39
C THR A 4 17.95 7.72 17.07
N ARG A 5 19.27 7.88 17.13
CA ARG A 5 20.11 8.02 15.93
C ARG A 5 20.25 6.69 15.18
N ARG A 6 20.38 5.57 15.89
CA ARG A 6 20.37 4.21 15.32
C ARG A 6 19.02 3.84 14.73
N LEU A 7 17.92 4.24 15.38
CA LEU A 7 16.57 4.03 14.86
C LEU A 7 16.36 4.85 13.59
N ALA A 8 16.74 6.12 13.58
CA ALA A 8 16.66 6.98 12.40
C ALA A 8 17.52 6.47 11.23
N GLU A 9 18.71 5.91 11.50
CA GLU A 9 19.54 5.27 10.47
C GLU A 9 18.92 3.97 9.93
N ARG A 10 18.30 3.15 10.78
CA ARG A 10 17.56 1.95 10.37
C ARG A 10 16.34 2.28 9.55
N ILE A 11 15.55 3.27 9.97
CA ILE A 11 14.40 3.77 9.20
C ILE A 11 14.86 4.33 7.85
N ARG A 12 15.95 5.08 7.81
CA ARG A 12 16.51 5.61 6.55
C ARG A 12 17.03 4.49 5.63
N LYS A 13 17.61 3.43 6.21
CA LYS A 13 18.08 2.26 5.47
C LYS A 13 16.92 1.39 4.96
N LEU A 14 15.83 1.28 5.72
CA LEU A 14 14.60 0.62 5.29
C LEU A 14 13.88 1.45 4.21
N ALA A 15 13.78 2.76 4.38
CA ALA A 15 13.24 3.67 3.37
C ALA A 15 14.11 3.70 2.09
N GLY A 16 15.41 3.45 2.18
CA GLY A 16 16.31 3.34 1.02
C GLY A 16 16.38 1.93 0.40
N SER A 17 15.95 0.91 1.12
CA SER A 17 15.89 -0.49 0.62
C SER A 17 14.69 -0.75 -0.30
N GLU A 18 13.67 0.07 -0.26
CA GLU A 18 12.63 0.19 -1.29
C GLU A 18 13.12 0.99 -2.52
N ALA A 19 14.43 1.24 -2.64
CA ALA A 19 15.06 1.79 -3.83
C ALA A 19 15.01 0.74 -4.95
N SER A 20 13.83 0.52 -5.33
CA SER A 20 13.16 0.24 -6.60
C SER A 20 14.14 0.24 -7.75
N SER A 21 13.95 -0.69 -8.64
CA SER A 21 14.40 -0.61 -10.02
C SER A 21 14.51 0.86 -10.45
N PRO A 22 15.58 1.30 -11.11
CA PRO A 22 15.71 2.68 -11.58
C PRO A 22 14.52 3.12 -12.46
N GLU A 23 13.76 2.17 -12.97
CA GLU A 23 12.57 2.39 -13.80
C GLU A 23 11.28 2.64 -12.98
N GLY A 24 11.28 2.41 -11.66
CA GLY A 24 10.09 2.52 -10.81
C GLY A 24 9.25 1.24 -10.76
N ARG A 25 8.20 1.25 -9.93
CA ARG A 25 7.19 0.19 -9.80
C ARG A 25 6.05 0.44 -10.78
N GLU A 26 5.59 -0.59 -11.46
CA GLU A 26 4.42 -0.54 -12.31
C GLU A 26 3.15 -0.61 -11.45
N LEU A 27 2.20 0.27 -11.74
CA LEU A 27 0.92 0.32 -11.06
C LEU A 27 -0.15 -0.34 -11.93
N PRO A 28 -1.05 -1.15 -11.35
CA PRO A 28 -2.18 -1.69 -12.09
C PRO A 28 -3.07 -0.56 -12.60
N PRO A 29 -3.59 -0.66 -13.82
CA PRO A 29 -4.53 0.32 -14.34
C PRO A 29 -5.81 0.34 -13.52
N GLY A 30 -6.42 1.50 -13.36
CA GLY A 30 -7.77 1.59 -12.81
C GLY A 30 -8.81 0.92 -13.73
N PRO A 31 -10.02 0.61 -13.23
CA PRO A 31 -11.05 -0.12 -13.99
C PRO A 31 -11.44 0.56 -15.32
N ASP A 32 -11.31 1.84 -15.42
CA ASP A 32 -11.63 2.68 -16.60
C ASP A 32 -10.37 3.17 -17.34
N GLY A 33 -9.19 2.62 -17.05
CA GLY A 33 -7.91 3.05 -17.61
C GLY A 33 -7.44 4.43 -17.12
N SER A 34 -8.22 5.10 -16.28
CA SER A 34 -7.88 6.39 -15.68
C SER A 34 -6.66 6.30 -14.77
N PRO A 35 -5.73 7.27 -14.82
CA PRO A 35 -4.58 7.31 -13.91
C PRO A 35 -4.96 7.66 -12.48
N LEU A 36 -6.14 8.21 -12.25
CA LEU A 36 -6.54 8.79 -10.97
C LEU A 36 -6.56 7.77 -9.83
N ALA A 37 -7.15 6.60 -10.06
CA ALA A 37 -7.22 5.55 -9.04
C ALA A 37 -5.81 5.08 -8.63
N ALA A 38 -4.91 4.90 -9.61
CA ALA A 38 -3.52 4.51 -9.35
C ALA A 38 -2.76 5.60 -8.57
N ILE A 39 -2.92 6.88 -8.94
CA ILE A 39 -2.29 8.01 -8.23
C ILE A 39 -2.81 8.10 -6.80
N LEU A 40 -4.13 8.06 -6.61
CA LEU A 40 -4.74 8.21 -5.28
C LEU A 40 -4.41 7.07 -4.35
N ARG A 41 -4.31 5.83 -4.88
CA ARG A 41 -3.87 4.68 -4.09
C ARG A 41 -2.44 4.87 -3.58
N GLU A 42 -1.52 5.29 -4.44
CA GLU A 42 -0.13 5.52 -4.06
C GLU A 42 -0.01 6.65 -3.02
N VAL A 43 -0.83 7.69 -3.14
CA VAL A 43 -0.94 8.76 -2.13
C VAL A 43 -1.49 8.20 -0.82
N ASP A 44 -2.51 7.34 -0.87
CA ASP A 44 -3.09 6.74 0.34
C ASP A 44 -2.12 5.79 1.06
N GLU A 45 -1.25 5.10 0.34
CA GLU A 45 -0.18 4.27 0.90
C GLU A 45 0.99 5.09 1.48
N THR A 46 1.05 6.38 1.16
CA THR A 46 2.17 7.24 1.56
C THR A 46 1.96 7.84 2.95
N ILE A 47 2.70 7.34 3.95
CA ILE A 47 2.69 7.83 5.33
C ILE A 47 3.76 8.90 5.55
N LEU A 48 5.01 8.61 5.18
CA LEU A 48 6.13 9.53 5.36
C LEU A 48 6.19 10.56 4.23
N PRO A 49 6.62 11.81 4.52
CA PRO A 49 6.75 12.85 3.49
C PRO A 49 7.69 12.40 2.37
N ARG A 50 7.20 12.39 1.14
CA ARG A 50 7.98 12.08 -0.05
C ARG A 50 7.37 12.71 -1.30
N SER A 51 8.17 12.83 -2.34
CA SER A 51 7.67 13.10 -3.69
C SER A 51 7.43 11.79 -4.41
N LEU A 52 6.30 11.68 -5.09
CA LEU A 52 5.94 10.54 -5.94
C LEU A 52 6.08 10.98 -7.40
N VAL A 53 6.94 10.30 -8.15
CA VAL A 53 7.18 10.56 -9.57
C VAL A 53 6.45 9.51 -10.38
N PHE A 54 5.35 9.90 -11.02
CA PHE A 54 4.60 9.05 -11.94
C PHE A 54 5.06 9.29 -13.37
N ARG A 55 5.08 8.21 -14.17
CA ARG A 55 5.36 8.25 -15.61
C ARG A 55 4.40 7.38 -16.39
N ARG A 56 3.93 7.88 -17.54
CA ARG A 56 3.11 7.14 -18.49
C ARG A 56 3.42 7.63 -19.90
N GLY A 57 4.03 6.79 -20.75
CA GLY A 57 4.53 7.25 -22.05
C GLY A 57 5.48 8.44 -21.90
N GLU A 58 5.15 9.56 -22.57
CA GLU A 58 5.87 10.84 -22.47
C GLU A 58 5.42 11.70 -21.28
N GLY A 59 4.31 11.34 -20.63
CA GLY A 59 3.76 12.06 -19.50
C GLY A 59 4.56 11.85 -18.22
N ARG A 60 4.72 12.92 -17.44
CA ARG A 60 5.37 12.90 -16.14
C ARG A 60 4.63 13.80 -15.15
N LEU A 61 4.35 13.24 -13.99
CA LEU A 61 3.70 13.94 -12.88
C LEU A 61 4.55 13.76 -11.63
N VAL A 62 4.80 14.83 -10.92
CA VAL A 62 5.44 14.79 -9.60
C VAL A 62 4.49 15.40 -8.60
N VAL A 63 4.21 14.68 -7.53
CA VAL A 63 3.36 15.15 -6.44
C VAL A 63 4.06 14.98 -5.10
N SER A 64 3.84 15.89 -4.19
CA SER A 64 4.22 15.77 -2.79
C SER A 64 3.08 15.12 -2.01
N ALA A 65 3.41 14.07 -1.25
CA ALA A 65 2.46 13.34 -0.43
C ALA A 65 3.02 13.07 0.98
N ALA A 66 2.15 13.07 1.98
CA ALA A 66 2.43 12.68 3.35
C ALA A 66 1.13 12.38 4.11
N ASN A 67 1.18 11.48 5.10
CA ASN A 67 0.04 11.17 5.95
C ASN A 67 -1.23 10.84 5.15
N ARG A 68 -1.09 10.09 4.03
CA ARG A 68 -2.18 9.71 3.12
C ARG A 68 -2.88 10.91 2.48
N ARG A 69 -2.16 12.03 2.34
CA ARG A 69 -2.65 13.28 1.76
C ARG A 69 -1.83 13.66 0.55
N LEU A 70 -2.52 14.14 -0.45
CA LEU A 70 -1.92 14.89 -1.54
C LEU A 70 -1.72 16.31 -1.05
N LEU A 71 -0.47 16.75 -0.97
CA LEU A 71 -0.11 18.08 -0.46
C LEU A 71 -0.09 19.10 -1.58
N MET A 72 0.52 18.73 -2.71
CA MET A 72 0.77 19.63 -3.83
C MET A 72 1.10 18.83 -5.09
N VAL A 73 0.82 19.39 -6.25
CA VAL A 73 1.40 18.97 -7.53
C VAL A 73 2.67 19.78 -7.75
N ASP A 74 3.83 19.12 -7.73
CA ASP A 74 5.12 19.81 -7.86
C ASP A 74 5.44 20.09 -9.34
N THR A 75 5.14 19.13 -10.22
CA THR A 75 5.40 19.24 -11.66
C THR A 75 4.40 18.41 -12.44
N ALA A 76 3.96 18.90 -13.58
CA ALA A 76 3.19 18.17 -14.57
C ALA A 76 3.78 18.44 -15.95
N GLU A 77 4.24 17.40 -16.63
CA GLU A 77 4.88 17.48 -17.95
C GLU A 77 4.18 16.46 -18.87
N GLY A 78 3.89 16.88 -20.11
CA GLY A 78 3.23 16.04 -21.11
C GLY A 78 2.58 16.90 -22.18
N PRO A 79 2.06 16.29 -23.26
CA PRO A 79 1.49 17.03 -24.38
C PRO A 79 0.31 17.92 -23.98
N ASP A 80 -0.44 17.53 -22.94
CA ASP A 80 -1.62 18.26 -22.47
C ASP A 80 -1.42 18.96 -21.11
N ALA A 81 -0.17 19.05 -20.63
CA ALA A 81 0.16 19.57 -19.30
C ALA A 81 -0.14 21.08 -19.12
N ALA A 82 -0.48 21.82 -20.18
CA ALA A 82 -0.88 23.21 -20.07
C ALA A 82 -2.07 23.43 -19.12
N ALA A 83 -2.96 22.45 -19.00
CA ALA A 83 -4.09 22.47 -18.06
C ALA A 83 -3.67 22.44 -16.57
N ALA A 84 -2.43 22.04 -16.28
CA ALA A 84 -1.93 21.92 -14.91
C ALA A 84 -1.25 23.19 -14.39
N THR A 85 -1.03 24.22 -15.22
CA THR A 85 -0.22 25.40 -14.87
C THR A 85 -0.75 26.13 -13.63
N ASP A 86 -2.06 26.19 -13.45
CA ASP A 86 -2.70 26.87 -12.30
C ASP A 86 -2.67 26.06 -11.00
N ILE A 87 -2.32 24.78 -11.09
CA ILE A 87 -2.34 23.83 -9.97
C ILE A 87 -0.93 23.56 -9.45
N VAL A 88 0.07 23.59 -10.35
CA VAL A 88 1.47 23.31 -9.99
C VAL A 88 1.98 24.32 -8.99
N GLY A 89 2.61 23.82 -7.92
CA GLY A 89 3.16 24.62 -6.83
C GLY A 89 2.13 25.16 -5.83
N ARG A 90 0.84 24.85 -6.02
CA ARG A 90 -0.22 25.31 -5.12
C ARG A 90 -0.52 24.28 -4.03
N PRO A 91 -0.43 24.66 -2.73
CA PRO A 91 -0.83 23.78 -1.64
C PRO A 91 -2.33 23.44 -1.69
N LEU A 92 -2.68 22.19 -1.47
CA LEU A 92 -4.05 21.68 -1.52
C LEU A 92 -4.72 21.76 -0.13
N THR A 93 -4.69 22.92 0.47
CA THR A 93 -5.32 23.17 1.77
C THR A 93 -6.77 23.55 1.57
N GLN A 94 -7.71 22.69 1.97
CA GLN A 94 -9.15 22.92 1.85
C GLN A 94 -9.59 23.35 0.42
N PRO A 95 -9.39 22.48 -0.60
CA PRO A 95 -9.76 22.83 -1.96
C PRO A 95 -11.28 22.96 -2.11
N ASP A 96 -11.72 23.98 -2.82
CA ASP A 96 -13.11 24.12 -3.26
C ASP A 96 -13.42 23.18 -4.44
N VAL A 97 -14.70 23.04 -4.78
CA VAL A 97 -15.15 22.14 -5.86
C VAL A 97 -14.51 22.49 -7.20
N ALA A 98 -14.29 23.76 -7.48
CA ALA A 98 -13.68 24.22 -8.74
C ALA A 98 -12.20 23.82 -8.80
N LEU A 99 -11.48 23.95 -7.68
CA LEU A 99 -10.09 23.52 -7.58
C LEU A 99 -9.97 22.00 -7.70
N LEU A 100 -10.90 21.25 -7.09
CA LEU A 100 -10.94 19.78 -7.21
C LEU A 100 -11.17 19.33 -8.66
N GLY A 101 -12.03 20.00 -9.41
CA GLY A 101 -12.24 19.73 -10.84
C GLY A 101 -10.96 19.96 -11.64
N ARG A 102 -10.33 21.13 -11.48
CA ARG A 102 -9.07 21.46 -12.16
C ARG A 102 -7.93 20.51 -11.78
N LEU A 103 -7.84 20.12 -10.50
CA LEU A 103 -6.86 19.14 -10.04
C LEU A 103 -7.05 17.80 -10.74
N ARG A 104 -8.29 17.31 -10.81
CA ARG A 104 -8.62 16.08 -11.55
C ARG A 104 -8.15 16.15 -13.00
N ASP A 105 -8.51 17.21 -13.70
CA ASP A 105 -8.15 17.40 -15.10
C ASP A 105 -6.64 17.50 -15.29
N ALA A 106 -5.93 18.18 -14.39
CA ALA A 106 -4.48 18.29 -14.41
C ALA A 106 -3.77 16.93 -14.23
N LEU A 107 -4.25 16.10 -13.28
CA LEU A 107 -3.68 14.77 -13.04
C LEU A 107 -3.91 13.83 -14.23
N VAL A 108 -5.09 13.89 -14.88
CA VAL A 108 -5.39 13.09 -16.07
C VAL A 108 -4.56 13.54 -17.25
N SER A 109 -4.48 14.85 -17.51
CA SER A 109 -3.74 15.42 -18.63
C SER A 109 -2.24 15.21 -18.55
N ALA A 110 -1.69 15.14 -17.35
CA ALA A 110 -0.26 14.89 -17.13
C ALA A 110 0.16 13.46 -17.47
N LEU A 111 -0.77 12.48 -17.46
CA LEU A 111 -0.49 11.08 -17.72
C LEU A 111 -1.43 10.51 -18.78
N PRO A 112 -1.34 10.99 -20.03
CA PRO A 112 -2.21 10.56 -21.12
C PRO A 112 -1.89 9.13 -21.58
N GLY A 113 -2.83 8.54 -22.34
CA GLY A 113 -2.66 7.23 -22.97
C GLY A 113 -3.12 6.05 -22.09
N ASN A 114 -2.82 4.83 -22.56
CA ASN A 114 -3.23 3.59 -21.93
C ASN A 114 -2.05 2.70 -21.50
N ASP A 115 -0.83 3.22 -21.62
CA ASP A 115 0.35 2.49 -21.17
C ASP A 115 0.31 2.28 -19.64
N PRO A 116 1.01 1.29 -19.10
CA PRO A 116 1.16 1.11 -17.66
C PRO A 116 1.76 2.36 -17.00
N ILE A 117 1.23 2.71 -15.84
CA ILE A 117 1.76 3.82 -15.04
C ILE A 117 2.91 3.27 -14.20
N ARG A 118 4.03 3.98 -14.19
CA ARG A 118 5.16 3.68 -13.32
C ARG A 118 5.29 4.74 -12.25
N VAL A 119 5.54 4.32 -11.01
CA VAL A 119 5.76 5.23 -9.88
C VAL A 119 7.11 4.99 -9.26
N ARG A 120 7.79 6.07 -8.89
CA ARG A 120 9.03 6.05 -8.13
C ARG A 120 8.95 7.05 -6.98
N PRO A 121 9.13 6.61 -5.73
CA PRO A 121 9.30 7.52 -4.61
C PRO A 121 10.63 8.26 -4.74
N ALA A 122 10.63 9.54 -4.38
CA ALA A 122 11.79 10.41 -4.30
C ALA A 122 11.77 11.15 -2.95
N PRO A 123 12.92 11.62 -2.46
CA PRO A 123 12.95 12.50 -1.29
C PRO A 123 12.03 13.71 -1.51
N ALA A 124 11.35 14.15 -0.46
CA ALA A 124 10.49 15.33 -0.53
C ALA A 124 11.29 16.54 -1.01
N SER A 125 10.80 17.21 -2.05
CA SER A 125 11.47 18.34 -2.72
C SER A 125 11.14 19.68 -2.06
N GLY A 126 10.99 19.78 -0.76
CA GLY A 126 10.65 21.04 -0.10
C GLY A 126 11.05 21.12 1.35
N ALA A 127 11.17 22.34 1.87
CA ALA A 127 11.24 22.58 3.30
C ALA A 127 10.04 21.88 3.96
N ALA A 128 10.28 21.30 5.14
CA ALA A 128 9.26 20.65 5.96
C ALA A 128 8.08 21.62 6.20
N GLY A 129 7.14 21.64 5.24
CA GLY A 129 5.89 22.38 5.38
C GLY A 129 4.95 21.64 6.32
N ASP A 130 3.83 22.25 6.60
CA ASP A 130 2.78 21.63 7.40
C ASP A 130 2.19 20.43 6.64
N PHE A 131 2.70 19.23 6.94
CA PHE A 131 2.24 17.96 6.35
C PHE A 131 0.80 17.59 6.75
N ALA A 132 0.18 18.36 7.64
CA ALA A 132 -1.24 18.27 7.94
C ALA A 132 -2.10 19.02 6.91
N ALA A 133 -1.49 19.92 6.11
CA ALA A 133 -2.15 20.79 5.15
C ALA A 133 -2.34 20.10 3.82
N GLY A 134 -3.04 19.14 3.58
CA GLY A 134 -3.31 18.48 2.28
C GLY A 134 -4.68 17.84 2.26
N THR A 135 -5.11 17.38 1.10
CA THR A 135 -6.37 16.67 0.96
C THR A 135 -6.14 15.17 0.99
N THR A 136 -6.90 14.43 1.80
CA THR A 136 -6.75 12.97 1.88
C THR A 136 -7.12 12.30 0.55
N ALA A 137 -6.43 11.23 0.20
CA ALA A 137 -6.74 10.45 -0.99
C ALA A 137 -8.20 9.98 -1.01
N VAL A 138 -8.73 9.57 0.15
CA VAL A 138 -10.13 9.16 0.31
C VAL A 138 -11.10 10.32 0.01
N ALA A 139 -10.82 11.55 0.48
CA ALA A 139 -11.68 12.69 0.18
C ALA A 139 -11.65 13.05 -1.32
N LEU A 140 -10.48 12.98 -1.98
CA LEU A 140 -10.35 13.17 -3.42
C LEU A 140 -11.12 12.08 -4.19
N ALA A 141 -10.96 10.83 -3.80
CA ALA A 141 -11.65 9.70 -4.41
C ALA A 141 -13.17 9.86 -4.31
N SER A 142 -13.67 10.20 -3.12
CA SER A 142 -15.10 10.46 -2.90
C SER A 142 -15.61 11.62 -3.77
N ALA A 143 -14.86 12.74 -3.84
CA ALA A 143 -15.24 13.89 -4.65
C ALA A 143 -15.28 13.60 -6.16
N TRP A 144 -14.50 12.63 -6.63
CA TRP A 144 -14.41 12.25 -8.05
C TRP A 144 -15.17 10.99 -8.39
N GLY A 145 -15.87 10.36 -7.43
CA GLY A 145 -16.61 9.11 -7.62
C GLY A 145 -15.69 7.92 -7.93
N ILE A 146 -14.47 7.93 -7.40
CA ILE A 146 -13.49 6.85 -7.58
C ILE A 146 -13.58 5.94 -6.37
N ASP A 147 -13.79 4.65 -6.60
CA ASP A 147 -13.68 3.65 -5.57
C ASP A 147 -12.21 3.18 -5.47
N LEU A 148 -11.56 3.49 -4.37
CA LEU A 148 -10.18 3.06 -4.12
C LEU A 148 -10.11 1.58 -3.74
N ALA A 149 -11.19 0.97 -3.30
CA ALA A 149 -11.25 -0.44 -2.94
C ALA A 149 -11.39 -1.35 -4.16
N THR A 150 -12.14 -0.92 -5.19
CA THR A 150 -12.39 -1.73 -6.39
C THR A 150 -11.31 -1.65 -7.46
N ALA A 151 -10.32 -0.77 -7.31
CA ALA A 151 -9.23 -0.65 -8.29
C ALA A 151 -8.19 -1.80 -8.20
N THR A 152 -8.38 -2.75 -7.32
CA THR A 152 -7.73 -4.07 -7.37
C THR A 152 -8.61 -4.95 -8.25
N GLY A 153 -8.08 -5.46 -9.35
CA GLY A 153 -8.81 -6.28 -10.32
C GLY A 153 -9.27 -7.66 -9.81
N ASN A 154 -9.18 -7.90 -8.50
CA ASN A 154 -9.74 -9.05 -7.81
C ASN A 154 -10.90 -8.58 -6.94
N ASP A 155 -11.97 -9.33 -6.92
CA ASP A 155 -13.07 -9.14 -5.98
C ASP A 155 -12.47 -9.18 -4.56
N PRO A 156 -12.60 -8.08 -3.77
CA PRO A 156 -11.95 -8.02 -2.45
C PRO A 156 -12.46 -9.07 -1.45
N ALA A 157 -13.41 -9.91 -1.86
CA ALA A 157 -13.88 -11.02 -1.04
C ALA A 157 -12.87 -12.18 -0.93
N ASP A 158 -11.90 -12.27 -1.87
CA ASP A 158 -11.11 -13.48 -2.05
C ASP A 158 -9.60 -13.33 -1.84
N ALA A 159 -9.10 -12.18 -1.38
CA ALA A 159 -7.65 -11.96 -1.26
C ALA A 159 -6.96 -12.96 -0.31
N VAL A 160 -7.61 -13.30 0.81
CA VAL A 160 -7.08 -14.30 1.77
C VAL A 160 -7.18 -15.69 1.16
N GLU A 161 -8.28 -16.03 0.46
CA GLU A 161 -8.47 -17.29 -0.24
C GLU A 161 -7.47 -17.47 -1.38
N ASP A 162 -7.30 -16.48 -2.25
CA ASP A 162 -6.31 -16.47 -3.33
C ASP A 162 -4.88 -16.65 -2.78
N PHE A 163 -4.55 -15.98 -1.69
CA PHE A 163 -3.27 -16.15 -1.03
C PHE A 163 -3.11 -17.57 -0.48
N LEU A 164 -4.12 -18.08 0.23
CA LEU A 164 -4.12 -19.45 0.77
C LEU A 164 -4.08 -20.50 -0.33
N GLY A 165 -4.60 -20.25 -1.53
CA GLY A 165 -4.45 -21.10 -2.70
C GLY A 165 -2.98 -21.33 -3.09
N THR A 166 -2.11 -20.37 -2.83
CA THR A 166 -0.65 -20.50 -3.05
C THR A 166 0.12 -20.94 -1.78
N ALA A 167 -0.47 -20.78 -0.60
CA ALA A 167 0.14 -21.01 0.69
C ALA A 167 0.59 -22.46 0.97
N PRO A 168 -0.10 -23.52 0.50
CA PRO A 168 0.33 -24.89 0.74
C PRO A 168 1.75 -25.21 0.26
N SER A 169 2.22 -24.50 -0.78
CA SER A 169 3.59 -24.65 -1.30
C SER A 169 4.63 -23.85 -0.50
N LEU A 170 4.20 -22.88 0.29
CA LEU A 170 5.06 -21.94 1.02
C LEU A 170 5.05 -22.18 2.53
N SER A 171 3.99 -22.83 3.07
CA SER A 171 3.78 -22.95 4.51
C SER A 171 3.88 -24.39 5.01
N ARG A 172 4.31 -24.55 6.25
CA ARG A 172 4.27 -25.84 6.97
C ARG A 172 2.92 -26.07 7.65
N ALA A 173 2.27 -24.98 8.07
CA ALA A 173 0.93 -24.99 8.66
C ALA A 173 0.27 -23.63 8.47
N TRP A 174 -1.05 -23.61 8.40
CA TRP A 174 -1.83 -22.39 8.28
C TRP A 174 -3.22 -22.52 8.91
N LEU A 175 -3.78 -21.37 9.30
CA LEU A 175 -5.15 -21.20 9.75
C LEU A 175 -5.79 -20.10 8.94
N ARG A 176 -7.08 -20.26 8.56
CA ARG A 176 -7.96 -19.18 8.10
C ARG A 176 -8.87 -18.76 9.24
N LEU A 177 -9.06 -17.45 9.40
CA LEU A 177 -9.94 -16.87 10.41
C LEU A 177 -10.97 -16.00 9.69
N ASP A 178 -12.21 -16.13 10.11
CA ASP A 178 -13.31 -15.23 9.73
C ASP A 178 -13.90 -14.64 11.00
N ALA A 179 -13.93 -13.31 11.10
CA ALA A 179 -14.33 -12.57 12.29
C ALA A 179 -13.65 -13.07 13.58
N GLY A 180 -12.37 -13.43 13.50
CA GLY A 180 -11.57 -13.94 14.61
C GLY A 180 -11.78 -15.43 14.95
N MET A 181 -12.66 -16.14 14.25
CA MET A 181 -12.89 -17.58 14.44
C MET A 181 -12.15 -18.42 13.41
N VAL A 182 -11.50 -19.50 13.84
CA VAL A 182 -10.84 -20.43 12.91
C VAL A 182 -11.86 -21.21 12.10
N THR A 183 -11.86 -20.99 10.77
CA THR A 183 -12.77 -21.64 9.82
C THR A 183 -12.13 -22.78 9.07
N GLU A 184 -10.84 -22.66 8.74
CA GLU A 184 -10.10 -23.66 7.98
C GLU A 184 -8.68 -23.82 8.52
N THR A 185 -8.08 -24.98 8.29
CA THR A 185 -6.71 -25.27 8.71
C THR A 185 -6.03 -26.24 7.73
N GLY A 186 -4.71 -26.11 7.62
CA GLY A 186 -3.93 -27.04 6.79
C GLY A 186 -2.47 -27.13 7.22
N GLY A 187 -1.79 -28.15 6.67
CA GLY A 187 -0.40 -28.45 6.95
C GLY A 187 -0.17 -29.44 8.09
N ASP A 188 0.98 -29.35 8.76
CA ASP A 188 1.36 -30.24 9.87
C ASP A 188 0.42 -30.05 11.08
N GLN A 189 -0.10 -31.16 11.61
CA GLN A 189 -1.10 -31.15 12.68
C GLN A 189 -0.57 -30.55 13.99
N ALA A 190 0.67 -30.83 14.35
CA ALA A 190 1.28 -30.31 15.59
C ALA A 190 1.53 -28.81 15.50
N LEU A 191 1.97 -28.34 14.32
CA LEU A 191 2.16 -26.91 14.05
C LEU A 191 0.83 -26.17 13.97
N THR A 192 -0.20 -26.78 13.38
CA THR A 192 -1.57 -26.24 13.34
C THR A 192 -2.15 -26.05 14.74
N ALA A 193 -1.91 -27.02 15.67
CA ALA A 193 -2.33 -26.88 17.06
C ALA A 193 -1.64 -25.67 17.73
N ARG A 194 -0.33 -25.49 17.53
CA ARG A 194 0.42 -24.33 18.04
C ARG A 194 -0.08 -23.00 17.46
N LEU A 195 -0.45 -22.97 16.18
CA LEU A 195 -1.05 -21.79 15.58
C LEU A 195 -2.42 -21.46 16.18
N ARG A 196 -3.23 -22.48 16.55
CA ARG A 196 -4.49 -22.26 17.26
C ARG A 196 -4.26 -21.68 18.65
N ASP A 197 -3.33 -22.26 19.43
CA ASP A 197 -2.97 -21.72 20.73
C ASP A 197 -2.53 -20.25 20.64
N PHE A 198 -1.81 -19.89 19.58
CA PHE A 198 -1.43 -18.51 19.32
C PHE A 198 -2.65 -17.65 18.94
N ALA A 199 -3.54 -18.13 18.08
CA ALA A 199 -4.76 -17.42 17.66
C ALA A 199 -5.68 -17.12 18.87
N ASP A 200 -5.72 -18.00 19.85
CA ASP A 200 -6.50 -17.82 21.07
C ASP A 200 -5.79 -16.98 22.15
N SER A 201 -4.55 -16.53 21.87
CA SER A 201 -3.76 -15.74 22.82
C SER A 201 -4.10 -14.26 22.80
N ALA A 202 -3.70 -13.54 23.88
CA ALA A 202 -3.83 -12.09 23.97
C ALA A 202 -3.03 -11.34 22.88
N ASP A 203 -1.96 -11.96 22.34
CA ASP A 203 -1.12 -11.36 21.31
C ASP A 203 -1.90 -11.16 20.00
N MET A 204 -2.86 -12.06 19.68
CA MET A 204 -3.76 -11.88 18.54
C MET A 204 -4.71 -10.70 18.74
N ALA A 205 -5.23 -10.50 19.95
CA ALA A 205 -6.09 -9.36 20.24
C ALA A 205 -5.35 -8.02 20.04
N GLU A 206 -4.03 -7.97 20.29
CA GLU A 206 -3.20 -6.79 20.00
C GLU A 206 -3.03 -6.56 18.50
N LEU A 207 -2.94 -7.61 17.67
CA LEU A 207 -2.88 -7.50 16.21
C LEU A 207 -4.18 -6.97 15.62
N ASP A 208 -5.34 -7.36 16.17
CA ASP A 208 -6.64 -6.85 15.76
C ASP A 208 -6.87 -5.39 16.17
N MET A 209 -6.23 -4.94 17.26
CA MET A 209 -6.32 -3.56 17.74
C MET A 209 -5.43 -2.58 16.95
N LEU A 210 -4.63 -3.05 15.98
CA LEU A 210 -3.86 -2.16 15.12
C LEU A 210 -4.83 -1.27 14.31
N PRO A 211 -4.58 0.05 14.25
CA PRO A 211 -5.43 0.97 13.50
C PRO A 211 -5.50 0.54 12.02
N ASP A 212 -6.68 0.66 11.40
CA ASP A 212 -7.00 0.29 10.02
C ASP A 212 -7.42 -1.19 9.80
N ALA A 213 -8.37 -1.68 10.61
CA ALA A 213 -8.99 -3.01 10.44
C ALA A 213 -9.56 -3.29 9.03
N ASN A 214 -9.83 -2.26 8.24
CA ASN A 214 -10.38 -2.37 6.88
C ASN A 214 -9.33 -2.40 5.77
N ARG A 215 -8.05 -2.62 6.08
CA ARG A 215 -6.97 -2.67 5.09
C ARG A 215 -6.33 -4.03 5.02
N SER A 216 -5.95 -4.40 3.81
CA SER A 216 -5.11 -5.57 3.57
C SER A 216 -3.76 -5.42 4.27
N ARG A 217 -3.40 -6.39 5.11
CA ARG A 217 -2.18 -6.36 5.93
C ARG A 217 -1.33 -7.60 5.68
N PHE A 218 -0.03 -7.42 5.78
CA PHE A 218 0.96 -8.48 5.84
C PHE A 218 1.93 -8.18 6.97
N ILE A 219 1.89 -8.95 8.04
CA ILE A 219 2.73 -8.77 9.23
C ILE A 219 3.59 -10.02 9.41
N ALA A 220 4.89 -9.86 9.43
CA ALA A 220 5.83 -10.92 9.83
C ALA A 220 6.14 -10.78 11.33
N ILE A 221 5.74 -11.79 12.10
CA ILE A 221 5.88 -11.81 13.55
C ILE A 221 7.10 -12.68 13.91
N GLY A 222 8.29 -12.15 13.77
CA GLY A 222 9.54 -12.75 14.21
C GLY A 222 9.78 -14.18 13.73
N ARG A 223 10.89 -14.78 14.17
CA ARG A 223 11.14 -16.22 14.03
C ARG A 223 10.47 -16.95 15.20
N ALA A 224 9.75 -18.02 14.88
CA ALA A 224 9.29 -18.93 15.92
C ALA A 224 10.51 -19.44 16.71
N PRO A 225 10.47 -19.45 18.05
CA PRO A 225 11.58 -19.92 18.84
C PRO A 225 11.89 -21.39 18.50
N GLY A 226 13.08 -21.65 17.98
CA GLY A 226 13.63 -23.00 17.81
C GLY A 226 13.79 -23.54 16.39
N ASP A 227 13.02 -23.07 15.38
CA ASP A 227 12.90 -23.82 14.12
C ASP A 227 13.32 -23.06 12.85
N GLY A 228 13.76 -21.81 12.90
CA GLY A 228 14.05 -21.05 11.70
C GLY A 228 12.80 -20.69 10.87
N ASP A 229 11.60 -20.97 11.40
CA ASP A 229 10.34 -20.63 10.78
C ASP A 229 9.89 -19.20 11.18
N CYS A 230 9.14 -18.57 10.30
CA CYS A 230 8.57 -17.24 10.49
C CYS A 230 7.05 -17.37 10.59
N LEU A 231 6.45 -16.77 11.62
CA LEU A 231 5.00 -16.62 11.70
C LEU A 231 4.61 -15.37 10.92
N ILE A 232 3.66 -15.50 10.02
CA ILE A 232 3.05 -14.38 9.31
C ILE A 232 1.55 -14.32 9.59
N PHE A 233 1.07 -13.09 9.70
CA PHE A 233 -0.34 -12.76 9.75
C PHE A 233 -0.68 -11.93 8.52
N VAL A 234 -1.70 -12.35 7.80
CA VAL A 234 -2.31 -11.58 6.70
C VAL A 234 -3.76 -11.34 7.01
N SER A 235 -4.28 -10.17 6.66
CA SER A 235 -5.70 -9.89 6.80
C SER A 235 -6.19 -8.98 5.69
N ASP A 236 -7.43 -9.21 5.28
CA ASP A 236 -8.19 -8.33 4.39
C ASP A 236 -9.63 -8.26 4.91
N LYS A 237 -10.08 -7.07 5.28
CA LYS A 237 -11.41 -6.83 5.89
C LYS A 237 -11.62 -7.70 7.14
N ALA A 238 -12.66 -8.55 7.15
CA ALA A 238 -13.00 -9.45 8.26
C ALA A 238 -12.24 -10.78 8.23
N GLU A 239 -11.60 -11.09 7.10
CA GLU A 239 -10.86 -12.33 6.93
C GLU A 239 -9.39 -12.17 7.25
N ALA A 240 -8.81 -13.21 7.82
CA ALA A 240 -7.38 -13.24 8.14
C ALA A 240 -6.82 -14.66 7.96
N ALA A 241 -5.50 -14.75 7.86
CA ALA A 241 -4.80 -16.03 7.95
C ALA A 241 -3.51 -15.90 8.76
N LEU A 242 -3.22 -16.97 9.52
CA LEU A 242 -1.94 -17.18 10.19
C LEU A 242 -1.21 -18.31 9.47
N LEU A 243 0.05 -18.09 9.13
CA LEU A 243 0.87 -19.10 8.47
C LEU A 243 2.22 -19.21 9.17
N LEU A 244 2.68 -20.45 9.32
CA LEU A 244 4.05 -20.74 9.71
C LEU A 244 4.82 -21.14 8.46
N ILE A 245 5.79 -20.32 8.06
CA ILE A 245 6.57 -20.51 6.83
C ILE A 245 8.06 -20.62 7.16
N PRO A 246 8.85 -21.37 6.35
CA PRO A 246 10.31 -21.28 6.40
C PRO A 246 10.77 -19.83 6.17
N ALA A 247 11.78 -19.39 6.93
CA ALA A 247 12.26 -18.00 6.84
C ALA A 247 12.70 -17.60 5.42
N GLU A 248 13.24 -18.52 4.66
CA GLU A 248 13.60 -18.36 3.26
C GLU A 248 12.41 -18.12 2.32
N SER A 249 11.21 -18.50 2.72
CA SER A 249 9.96 -18.32 1.94
C SER A 249 9.29 -16.96 2.19
N LEU A 250 9.79 -16.13 3.10
CA LEU A 250 9.14 -14.87 3.50
C LEU A 250 8.95 -13.90 2.32
N ASP A 251 9.96 -13.73 1.47
CA ASP A 251 9.86 -12.81 0.33
C ASP A 251 8.90 -13.33 -0.75
N SER A 252 8.85 -14.66 -0.94
CA SER A 252 7.87 -15.29 -1.83
C SER A 252 6.45 -15.13 -1.31
N ALA A 253 6.23 -15.34 0.00
CA ALA A 253 4.93 -15.13 0.64
C ALA A 253 4.47 -13.67 0.53
N ARG A 254 5.37 -12.71 0.78
CA ARG A 254 5.08 -11.28 0.62
C ARG A 254 4.71 -10.93 -0.82
N THR A 255 5.39 -11.50 -1.80
CA THR A 255 5.11 -11.29 -3.22
C THR A 255 3.75 -11.89 -3.60
N SER A 256 3.44 -13.11 -3.14
CA SER A 256 2.13 -13.74 -3.35
C SER A 256 1.00 -12.95 -2.72
N TRP A 257 1.18 -12.44 -1.49
CA TRP A 257 0.19 -11.57 -0.85
C TRP A 257 -0.06 -10.29 -1.63
N ARG A 258 1.02 -9.60 -2.05
CA ARG A 258 0.88 -8.40 -2.88
C ARG A 258 0.11 -8.66 -4.18
N LYS A 259 0.27 -9.84 -4.75
CA LYS A 259 -0.46 -10.24 -5.95
C LYS A 259 -1.93 -10.55 -5.66
N ALA A 260 -2.26 -11.10 -4.51
CA ALA A 260 -3.62 -11.40 -4.09
C ALA A 260 -4.44 -10.13 -3.78
N VAL A 261 -3.80 -9.12 -3.20
CA VAL A 261 -4.45 -7.84 -2.86
C VAL A 261 -4.36 -6.79 -3.99
N GLY A 262 -3.68 -7.11 -5.10
CA GLY A 262 -3.58 -6.26 -6.30
C GLY A 262 -2.39 -5.34 -6.27
#